data_6de946a60039d747a28c28a838286404
#
_entry.id   6de946a60039d747a28c28a838286404
#
_cell.length_a   1.000
_cell.length_b   1.000
_cell.length_c   1.000
_cell.angle_alpha   90.00
_cell.angle_beta   90.00
_cell.angle_gamma   90.00
#
_symmetry.space_group_name_H-M   'P 1'
#
loop_
_entity.id
_entity.type
_entity.pdbx_description
1 polymer ?
#
loop_
_entity_poly.entity_id
_entity_poly.type
_entity_poly.pdbx_seq_one_letter_code
_entity_poly.pdbx_strand_id
1 'polypeptide(L)'
;LIIVTAQKREEAIQDVPIAISAFSAEALDNYKIESGSELLRAVPNVNFSKSNFSMYNFSIRGIGTKAISASSDPAVAVSFNNTPLIRNRLFESELFDMQRVEVLRGPQGTLYGRNATAGVVNLIPALPDDMFGLDTKVEVGNYKTMRASGMINVPITDTLAIRAAGALTSRDGFDYNTFTQRRVNGRQLWSTRLSMQWKPSDRLKINAIWQHFDEDDDRSRTGKQLCTRDPGPAEINGIRIPDGTQPGVVTPLEENLRGRFSQGCRVHR
;
A
#
# COMPACT_ATOMS: atom_id res chain seq x y z
N LEU A 1 0.53 -26.69 -6.40
CA LEU A 1 -0.07 -26.62 -5.06
C LEU A 1 0.39 -25.33 -4.39
N ILE A 2 -0.53 -24.45 -3.97
CA ILE A 2 -0.21 -23.22 -3.23
C ILE A 2 -0.24 -23.54 -1.75
N ILE A 3 0.90 -23.38 -1.08
CA ILE A 3 1.04 -23.51 0.37
C ILE A 3 0.86 -22.12 0.99
N VAL A 4 0.06 -22.04 2.04
CA VAL A 4 -0.24 -20.81 2.78
C VAL A 4 0.05 -20.97 4.27
N THR A 5 0.21 -19.85 4.97
CA THR A 5 0.43 -19.83 6.44
C THR A 5 -0.68 -19.12 7.19
N ALA A 6 -1.87 -19.10 6.62
CA ALA A 6 -3.05 -18.42 7.15
C ALA A 6 -3.40 -18.78 8.59
N GLN A 7 -3.16 -20.04 8.99
CA GLN A 7 -3.39 -20.53 10.36
C GLN A 7 -2.11 -20.60 11.21
N LYS A 8 -1.05 -19.86 10.84
CA LYS A 8 0.27 -19.88 11.47
C LYS A 8 1.00 -21.24 11.34
N ARG A 9 0.56 -22.07 10.42
CA ARG A 9 1.17 -23.34 10.00
C ARG A 9 1.06 -23.46 8.48
N GLU A 10 1.95 -24.22 7.89
CA GLU A 10 1.95 -24.47 6.45
C GLU A 10 0.87 -25.49 6.09
N GLU A 11 -0.05 -25.08 5.22
CA GLU A 11 -1.15 -25.92 4.76
C GLU A 11 -1.41 -25.65 3.27
N ALA A 12 -1.96 -26.63 2.57
CA ALA A 12 -2.45 -26.38 1.22
C ALA A 12 -3.66 -25.45 1.27
N ILE A 13 -3.72 -24.48 0.37
CA ILE A 13 -4.80 -23.49 0.34
C ILE A 13 -6.20 -24.11 0.31
N GLN A 14 -6.33 -25.31 -0.28
CA GLN A 14 -7.59 -26.04 -0.38
C GLN A 14 -8.04 -26.67 0.95
N ASP A 15 -7.12 -26.89 1.87
CA ASP A 15 -7.39 -27.52 3.17
C ASP A 15 -7.68 -26.47 4.26
N VAL A 16 -7.49 -25.18 3.95
CA VAL A 16 -7.72 -24.09 4.90
C VAL A 16 -9.21 -23.76 4.97
N PRO A 17 -9.88 -23.88 6.14
CA PRO A 17 -11.31 -23.59 6.28
C PRO A 17 -11.62 -22.09 6.40
N ILE A 18 -10.90 -21.25 5.65
CA ILE A 18 -11.03 -19.79 5.65
C ILE A 18 -11.11 -19.32 4.19
N ALA A 19 -11.92 -18.30 3.91
CA ALA A 19 -11.94 -17.68 2.60
C ALA A 19 -10.63 -16.91 2.38
N ILE A 20 -9.70 -17.51 1.65
CA ILE A 20 -8.37 -17.00 1.38
C ILE A 20 -8.15 -16.80 -0.12
N SER A 21 -7.38 -15.78 -0.47
CA SER A 21 -6.75 -15.62 -1.78
C SER A 21 -5.25 -15.52 -1.58
N ALA A 22 -4.47 -16.28 -2.31
CA ALA A 22 -3.01 -16.26 -2.24
C ALA A 22 -2.41 -16.02 -3.63
N PHE A 23 -1.42 -15.17 -3.67
CA PHE A 23 -0.67 -14.81 -4.87
C PHE A 23 0.79 -15.19 -4.68
N SER A 24 1.28 -16.12 -5.48
CA SER A 24 2.70 -16.47 -5.54
C SER A 24 3.52 -15.31 -6.12
N ALA A 25 4.84 -15.36 -5.99
CA ALA A 25 5.76 -14.41 -6.63
C ALA A 25 5.47 -14.26 -8.13
N GLU A 26 5.31 -15.38 -8.82
CA GLU A 26 4.97 -15.41 -10.25
C GLU A 26 3.61 -14.75 -10.55
N ALA A 27 2.60 -15.00 -9.72
CA ALA A 27 1.28 -14.37 -9.88
C ALA A 27 1.34 -12.86 -9.63
N LEU A 28 2.10 -12.41 -8.63
CA LEU A 28 2.32 -10.99 -8.36
C LEU A 28 2.96 -10.29 -9.57
N ASP A 29 3.96 -10.94 -10.18
CA ASP A 29 4.63 -10.39 -11.36
C ASP A 29 3.73 -10.39 -12.60
N ASN A 30 3.03 -11.48 -12.88
CA ASN A 30 2.13 -11.63 -14.02
C ASN A 30 0.96 -10.64 -13.97
N TYR A 31 0.40 -10.38 -12.80
CA TYR A 31 -0.68 -9.39 -12.59
C TYR A 31 -0.18 -7.97 -12.35
N LYS A 32 1.15 -7.76 -12.36
CA LYS A 32 1.76 -6.46 -12.05
C LYS A 32 1.27 -5.88 -10.73
N ILE A 33 1.24 -6.73 -9.71
CA ILE A 33 0.91 -6.33 -8.35
C ILE A 33 2.20 -5.91 -7.65
N GLU A 34 2.50 -4.64 -7.68
CA GLU A 34 3.75 -4.07 -7.19
C GLU A 34 3.56 -3.30 -5.88
N SER A 35 2.31 -3.01 -5.54
CA SER A 35 1.93 -2.32 -4.31
C SER A 35 0.59 -2.80 -3.78
N GLY A 36 0.27 -2.37 -2.56
CA GLY A 36 -1.01 -2.69 -1.94
C GLY A 36 -2.23 -2.26 -2.74
N SER A 37 -2.15 -1.17 -3.47
CA SER A 37 -3.26 -0.67 -4.29
C SER A 37 -3.59 -1.57 -5.48
N GLU A 38 -2.60 -2.24 -6.03
CA GLU A 38 -2.78 -3.14 -7.17
C GLU A 38 -3.30 -4.50 -6.72
N LEU A 39 -2.91 -4.94 -5.52
CA LEU A 39 -3.43 -6.15 -4.90
C LEU A 39 -4.97 -6.18 -4.88
N LEU A 40 -5.61 -5.02 -4.74
CA LEU A 40 -7.06 -4.91 -4.68
C LEU A 40 -7.75 -5.25 -5.98
N ARG A 41 -7.10 -5.05 -7.10
CA ARG A 41 -7.66 -5.40 -8.42
C ARG A 41 -7.75 -6.90 -8.60
N ALA A 42 -6.92 -7.64 -7.88
CA ALA A 42 -6.83 -9.09 -7.99
C ALA A 42 -7.68 -9.83 -6.94
N VAL A 43 -8.13 -9.16 -5.88
CA VAL A 43 -8.91 -9.80 -4.80
C VAL A 43 -10.36 -9.32 -4.80
N PRO A 44 -11.33 -10.20 -5.02
CA PRO A 44 -12.74 -9.82 -5.00
C PRO A 44 -13.19 -9.41 -3.58
N ASN A 45 -14.10 -8.43 -3.53
CA ASN A 45 -14.67 -7.88 -2.28
C ASN A 45 -13.66 -7.20 -1.36
N VAL A 46 -12.53 -6.78 -1.86
CA VAL A 46 -11.57 -5.92 -1.17
C VAL A 46 -11.61 -4.54 -1.81
N ASN A 47 -11.76 -3.51 -1.00
CA ASN A 47 -11.66 -2.13 -1.44
C ASN A 47 -10.54 -1.42 -0.68
N PHE A 48 -9.97 -0.45 -1.35
CA PHE A 48 -8.89 0.35 -0.82
C PHE A 48 -9.20 1.83 -1.01
N SER A 49 -8.92 2.61 -0.02
CA SER A 49 -8.93 4.05 -0.14
C SER A 49 -7.72 4.65 0.57
N LYS A 50 -7.20 5.71 0.01
CA LYS A 50 -6.12 6.47 0.59
C LYS A 50 -6.64 7.84 0.98
N SER A 51 -6.45 8.22 2.24
CA SER A 51 -6.78 9.57 2.71
C SER A 51 -5.62 10.53 2.47
N ASN A 52 -5.86 11.84 2.68
CA ASN A 52 -4.84 12.88 2.51
C ASN A 52 -3.62 12.75 3.45
N PHE A 53 -3.73 11.93 4.48
CA PHE A 53 -2.72 11.80 5.54
C PHE A 53 -1.95 10.48 5.51
N SER A 54 -1.65 9.93 4.36
CA SER A 54 -0.86 8.68 4.22
C SER A 54 -1.48 7.43 4.85
N MET A 55 -2.76 7.46 5.21
CA MET A 55 -3.39 6.30 5.83
C MET A 55 -4.14 5.48 4.78
N TYR A 56 -3.75 4.23 4.68
CA TYR A 56 -4.45 3.25 3.86
C TYR A 56 -5.61 2.68 4.64
N ASN A 57 -6.76 2.67 4.00
CA ASN A 57 -7.95 2.03 4.52
C ASN A 57 -8.30 0.87 3.62
N PHE A 58 -8.28 -0.31 4.18
CA PHE A 58 -8.81 -1.49 3.54
C PHE A 58 -10.22 -1.77 4.05
N SER A 59 -11.08 -2.19 3.17
CA SER A 59 -12.33 -2.83 3.56
C SER A 59 -12.47 -4.17 2.86
N ILE A 60 -12.88 -5.18 3.59
CA ILE A 60 -13.16 -6.51 3.11
C ILE A 60 -14.64 -6.79 3.33
N ARG A 61 -15.37 -7.14 2.25
CA ARG A 61 -16.82 -7.36 2.30
C ARG A 61 -17.60 -6.16 2.87
N GLY A 62 -17.14 -4.95 2.59
CA GLY A 62 -17.74 -3.71 3.09
C GLY A 62 -17.37 -3.32 4.52
N ILE A 63 -16.68 -4.20 5.27
CA ILE A 63 -16.22 -3.91 6.63
C ILE A 63 -14.82 -3.28 6.55
N GLY A 64 -14.69 -2.06 7.02
CA GLY A 64 -13.43 -1.32 7.01
C GLY A 64 -13.52 -0.07 7.87
N THR A 65 -12.39 0.46 8.28
CA THR A 65 -12.30 1.71 9.03
C THR A 65 -11.70 2.77 8.12
N LYS A 66 -12.41 3.89 7.93
CA LYS A 66 -11.81 5.10 7.36
C LYS A 66 -11.02 5.80 8.45
N ALA A 67 -9.80 5.35 8.67
CA ALA A 67 -8.93 5.98 9.63
C ALA A 67 -8.55 7.39 9.15
N ILE A 68 -8.97 8.41 9.89
CA ILE A 68 -8.67 9.81 9.62
C ILE A 68 -7.53 10.30 10.52
N SER A 69 -7.29 9.62 11.64
CA SER A 69 -6.27 9.99 12.61
C SER A 69 -5.29 8.86 12.88
N ALA A 70 -4.10 9.22 13.37
CA ALA A 70 -3.06 8.26 13.75
C ALA A 70 -3.48 7.34 14.91
N SER A 71 -4.53 7.69 15.64
CA SER A 71 -5.08 6.92 16.76
C SER A 71 -6.19 5.94 16.33
N SER A 72 -6.61 5.95 15.07
CA SER A 72 -7.65 5.04 14.59
C SER A 72 -7.09 3.65 14.33
N ASP A 73 -7.75 2.64 14.85
CA ASP A 73 -7.43 1.24 14.59
C ASP A 73 -8.09 0.78 13.27
N PRO A 74 -7.36 0.11 12.39
CA PRO A 74 -7.91 -0.45 11.16
C PRO A 74 -8.74 -1.69 11.44
N ALA A 75 -9.73 -1.98 10.59
CA ALA A 75 -10.52 -3.22 10.67
C ALA A 75 -9.85 -4.39 9.91
N VAL A 76 -8.93 -4.09 9.01
CA VAL A 76 -8.12 -5.08 8.28
C VAL A 76 -6.69 -4.95 8.75
N ALA A 77 -6.16 -6.03 9.33
CA ALA A 77 -4.77 -6.08 9.76
C ALA A 77 -3.84 -6.29 8.55
N VAL A 78 -2.68 -5.67 8.60
CA VAL A 78 -1.57 -5.98 7.71
C VAL A 78 -0.48 -6.65 8.52
N SER A 79 0.02 -7.78 8.03
CA SER A 79 1.11 -8.53 8.64
C SER A 79 2.28 -8.64 7.66
N PHE A 80 3.48 -8.61 8.18
CA PHE A 80 4.71 -8.89 7.45
C PHE A 80 5.41 -10.08 8.07
N ASN A 81 5.65 -11.11 7.29
CA ASN A 81 6.20 -12.38 7.77
C ASN A 81 5.47 -12.90 9.03
N ASN A 82 4.15 -12.94 8.97
CA ASN A 82 3.26 -13.33 10.08
C ASN A 82 3.30 -12.43 11.33
N THR A 83 4.03 -11.30 11.30
CA THR A 83 4.08 -10.33 12.39
C THR A 83 3.12 -9.19 12.07
N PRO A 84 2.11 -8.91 12.91
CA PRO A 84 1.17 -7.82 12.68
C PRO A 84 1.90 -6.47 12.69
N LEU A 85 1.62 -5.65 11.68
CA LEU A 85 2.10 -4.26 11.65
C LEU A 85 1.15 -3.40 12.49
N ILE A 86 1.72 -2.60 13.36
CA ILE A 86 0.96 -1.70 14.24
C ILE A 86 0.20 -0.65 13.42
N ARG A 87 0.75 -0.29 12.26
CA ARG A 87 0.17 0.72 11.37
C ARG A 87 0.19 0.23 9.93
N ASN A 88 -0.94 0.38 9.25
CA ASN A 88 -1.07 0.03 7.82
C ASN A 88 -0.21 0.90 6.89
N ARG A 89 0.37 1.96 7.39
CA ARG A 89 1.24 2.86 6.63
C ARG A 89 2.46 2.16 6.02
N LEU A 90 2.95 1.11 6.67
CA LEU A 90 4.06 0.29 6.16
C LEU A 90 3.69 -0.56 4.94
N PHE A 91 2.42 -0.60 4.57
CA PHE A 91 1.94 -1.26 3.36
C PHE A 91 2.20 -0.46 2.07
N GLU A 92 2.67 0.77 2.17
CA GLU A 92 3.07 1.60 1.02
C GLU A 92 4.37 1.15 0.36
N SER A 93 5.17 0.35 1.07
CA SER A 93 6.39 -0.22 0.49
C SER A 93 6.07 -1.07 -0.75
N GLU A 94 6.97 -1.07 -1.70
CA GLU A 94 6.84 -1.96 -2.85
C GLU A 94 6.86 -3.41 -2.43
N LEU A 95 6.08 -4.23 -3.12
CA LEU A 95 6.06 -5.67 -2.96
C LEU A 95 7.18 -6.27 -3.83
N PHE A 96 8.41 -6.20 -3.36
CA PHE A 96 9.58 -6.76 -4.02
C PHE A 96 10.09 -7.99 -3.27
N ASP A 97 10.61 -8.94 -4.01
CA ASP A 97 11.20 -10.17 -3.46
C ASP A 97 10.27 -10.85 -2.44
N MET A 98 9.02 -11.04 -2.86
CA MET A 98 7.99 -11.70 -2.06
C MET A 98 7.92 -13.18 -2.42
N GLN A 99 7.74 -14.03 -1.42
CA GLN A 99 7.38 -15.43 -1.65
C GLN A 99 5.91 -15.52 -2.07
N ARG A 100 5.04 -14.79 -1.38
CA ARG A 100 3.60 -14.70 -1.67
C ARG A 100 2.93 -13.60 -0.87
N VAL A 101 1.71 -13.28 -1.26
CA VAL A 101 0.78 -12.44 -0.48
C VAL A 101 -0.49 -13.23 -0.23
N GLU A 102 -0.94 -13.26 1.01
CA GLU A 102 -2.16 -13.94 1.44
C GLU A 102 -3.20 -12.92 1.89
N VAL A 103 -4.43 -13.03 1.41
CA VAL A 103 -5.56 -12.18 1.83
C VAL A 103 -6.64 -13.05 2.44
N LEU A 104 -6.78 -12.96 3.75
CA LEU A 104 -7.75 -13.70 4.53
C LEU A 104 -9.00 -12.84 4.71
N ARG A 105 -10.15 -13.34 4.31
CA ARG A 105 -11.43 -12.62 4.33
C ARG A 105 -12.33 -13.13 5.43
N GLY A 106 -12.59 -12.32 6.42
CA GLY A 106 -13.37 -12.60 7.61
C GLY A 106 -12.56 -12.41 8.89
N PRO A 107 -13.20 -12.48 10.07
CA PRO A 107 -12.54 -12.25 11.36
C PRO A 107 -11.38 -13.20 11.62
N GLN A 108 -10.21 -12.63 11.95
CA GLN A 108 -8.97 -13.38 12.22
C GLN A 108 -8.34 -12.97 13.56
N GLY A 109 -9.11 -12.38 14.46
CA GLY A 109 -8.60 -11.83 15.72
C GLY A 109 -7.90 -12.84 16.62
N THR A 110 -8.29 -14.10 16.59
CA THR A 110 -7.69 -15.18 17.40
C THR A 110 -6.22 -15.43 17.07
N LEU A 111 -5.85 -15.38 15.78
CA LEU A 111 -4.50 -15.71 15.31
C LEU A 111 -3.65 -14.47 15.01
N TYR A 112 -4.29 -13.36 14.63
CA TYR A 112 -3.62 -12.15 14.20
C TYR A 112 -3.79 -10.97 15.17
N GLY A 113 -4.55 -11.18 16.26
CA GLY A 113 -4.73 -10.18 17.29
C GLY A 113 -5.73 -9.08 16.91
N ARG A 114 -5.54 -7.88 17.49
CA ARG A 114 -6.40 -6.73 17.21
C ARG A 114 -6.31 -6.30 15.74
N ASN A 115 -7.27 -5.54 15.29
CA ASN A 115 -7.34 -4.98 13.94
C ASN A 115 -7.63 -5.99 12.81
N ALA A 116 -7.92 -7.24 13.14
CA ALA A 116 -8.25 -8.30 12.19
C ALA A 116 -9.74 -8.66 12.18
N THR A 117 -10.62 -7.68 12.33
CA THR A 117 -12.09 -7.88 12.42
C THR A 117 -12.70 -8.21 11.07
N ALA A 118 -12.22 -7.60 10.01
CA ALA A 118 -12.70 -7.82 8.64
C ALA A 118 -11.82 -8.80 7.85
N GLY A 119 -10.56 -8.91 8.23
CA GLY A 119 -9.60 -9.79 7.58
C GLY A 119 -8.15 -9.38 7.81
N VAL A 120 -7.27 -10.06 7.09
CA VAL A 120 -5.82 -9.85 7.17
C VAL A 120 -5.22 -9.85 5.77
N VAL A 121 -4.28 -8.95 5.52
CA VAL A 121 -3.35 -9.01 4.39
C VAL A 121 -1.99 -9.40 4.95
N ASN A 122 -1.51 -10.59 4.60
CA ASN A 122 -0.25 -11.13 5.10
C ASN A 122 0.80 -11.14 3.99
N LEU A 123 1.85 -10.38 4.17
CA LEU A 123 2.96 -10.21 3.24
C LEU A 123 4.08 -11.17 3.64
N ILE A 124 4.33 -12.19 2.85
CA ILE A 124 5.37 -13.18 3.11
C ILE A 124 6.56 -12.91 2.19
N PRO A 125 7.66 -12.36 2.72
CA PRO A 125 8.87 -12.16 1.94
C PRO A 125 9.56 -13.48 1.63
N ALA A 126 10.34 -13.51 0.55
CA ALA A 126 11.24 -14.62 0.31
C ALA A 126 12.33 -14.64 1.37
N LEU A 127 12.54 -15.80 1.97
CA LEU A 127 13.59 -16.01 2.95
C LEU A 127 14.84 -16.63 2.29
N PRO A 128 16.01 -16.50 2.92
CA PRO A 128 17.21 -17.20 2.46
C PRO A 128 17.01 -18.72 2.38
N ASP A 129 17.62 -19.34 1.41
CA ASP A 129 17.65 -20.79 1.21
C ASP A 129 19.08 -21.29 1.00
N ASP A 130 19.26 -22.57 0.79
CA ASP A 130 20.55 -23.27 0.66
C ASP A 130 21.13 -23.26 -0.76
N MET A 131 20.46 -22.56 -1.70
CA MET A 131 20.93 -22.44 -3.09
C MET A 131 21.39 -21.03 -3.39
N PHE A 132 22.50 -20.90 -4.12
CA PHE A 132 22.88 -19.61 -4.66
C PHE A 132 21.83 -19.14 -5.69
N GLY A 133 21.37 -17.91 -5.54
CA GLY A 133 20.39 -17.30 -6.44
C GLY A 133 20.72 -15.84 -6.72
N LEU A 134 20.51 -15.42 -7.95
CA LEU A 134 20.60 -14.03 -8.38
C LEU A 134 19.45 -13.78 -9.34
N ASP A 135 18.69 -12.73 -9.07
CA ASP A 135 17.63 -12.25 -9.96
C ASP A 135 17.70 -10.73 -10.07
N THR A 136 17.48 -10.23 -11.28
CA THR A 136 17.46 -8.78 -11.53
C THR A 136 16.40 -8.46 -12.58
N LYS A 137 15.65 -7.40 -12.37
CA LYS A 137 14.60 -6.94 -13.26
C LYS A 137 14.71 -5.43 -13.45
N VAL A 138 14.63 -4.97 -14.71
CA VAL A 138 14.59 -3.54 -15.05
C VAL A 138 13.39 -3.32 -15.96
N GLU A 139 12.59 -2.32 -15.65
CA GLU A 139 11.44 -1.91 -16.45
C GLU A 139 11.54 -0.42 -16.76
N VAL A 140 11.18 -0.05 -17.97
CA VAL A 140 11.07 1.33 -18.41
C VAL A 140 9.69 1.58 -19.03
N GLY A 141 9.15 2.76 -18.84
CA GLY A 141 7.79 3.05 -19.29
C GLY A 141 7.51 4.53 -19.49
N ASN A 142 6.25 4.83 -19.73
CA ASN A 142 5.77 6.20 -19.91
C ASN A 142 6.06 7.06 -18.69
N TYR A 143 6.07 8.39 -18.86
CA TYR A 143 6.40 9.36 -17.82
C TYR A 143 7.81 9.17 -17.25
N LYS A 144 8.75 8.73 -18.06
CA LYS A 144 10.12 8.38 -17.69
C LYS A 144 10.14 7.37 -16.52
N THR A 145 9.18 6.48 -16.49
CA THR A 145 9.17 5.44 -15.48
C THR A 145 10.40 4.56 -15.64
N MET A 146 11.15 4.42 -14.57
CA MET A 146 12.25 3.47 -14.42
C MET A 146 12.03 2.70 -13.14
N ARG A 147 12.00 1.39 -13.24
CA ARG A 147 11.98 0.46 -12.11
C ARG A 147 13.14 -0.49 -12.22
N ALA A 148 13.79 -0.73 -11.11
CA ALA A 148 14.79 -1.76 -11.01
C ALA A 148 14.59 -2.53 -9.70
N SER A 149 14.67 -3.84 -9.78
CA SER A 149 14.68 -4.68 -8.60
C SER A 149 15.70 -5.80 -8.78
N GLY A 150 16.18 -6.31 -7.66
CA GLY A 150 17.11 -7.43 -7.71
C GLY A 150 17.24 -8.09 -6.35
N MET A 151 17.68 -9.33 -6.38
CA MET A 151 18.02 -10.07 -5.18
C MET A 151 19.24 -10.94 -5.41
N ILE A 152 19.94 -11.20 -4.33
CA ILE A 152 21.01 -12.18 -4.26
C ILE A 152 20.81 -13.05 -3.02
N ASN A 153 20.85 -14.36 -3.19
CA ASN A 153 20.81 -15.35 -2.13
C ASN A 153 22.14 -16.08 -2.05
N VAL A 154 22.77 -16.07 -0.92
CA VAL A 154 24.09 -16.65 -0.71
C VAL A 154 24.06 -17.62 0.48
N PRO A 155 24.17 -18.93 0.23
CA PRO A 155 24.44 -19.89 1.30
C PRO A 155 25.89 -19.71 1.77
N ILE A 156 26.06 -19.28 3.01
CA ILE A 156 27.41 -19.07 3.61
C ILE A 156 27.99 -20.39 4.11
N THR A 157 27.13 -21.20 4.74
CA THR A 157 27.42 -22.56 5.18
C THR A 157 26.17 -23.42 4.98
N ASP A 158 26.27 -24.70 5.25
CA ASP A 158 25.12 -25.63 5.22
C ASP A 158 24.01 -25.24 6.20
N THR A 159 24.32 -24.42 7.19
CA THR A 159 23.38 -23.99 8.23
C THR A 159 23.04 -22.50 8.20
N LEU A 160 23.78 -21.69 7.45
CA LEU A 160 23.63 -20.24 7.41
C LEU A 160 23.51 -19.73 5.99
N ALA A 161 22.42 -19.04 5.69
CA ALA A 161 22.22 -18.36 4.43
C ALA A 161 21.81 -16.88 4.65
N ILE A 162 22.20 -16.04 3.71
CA ILE A 162 21.88 -14.61 3.68
C ILE A 162 21.23 -14.29 2.34
N ARG A 163 20.21 -13.44 2.38
CA ARG A 163 19.54 -12.91 1.19
C ARG A 163 19.46 -11.40 1.28
N ALA A 164 19.96 -10.73 0.25
CA ALA A 164 19.81 -9.28 0.08
C ALA A 164 18.90 -9.01 -1.13
N ALA A 165 17.98 -8.10 -0.96
CA ALA A 165 17.08 -7.67 -2.02
C ALA A 165 16.89 -6.17 -2.00
N GLY A 166 16.62 -5.58 -3.17
CA GLY A 166 16.34 -4.16 -3.31
C GLY A 166 15.41 -3.86 -4.46
N ALA A 167 14.73 -2.76 -4.35
CA ALA A 167 13.90 -2.21 -5.42
C ALA A 167 13.98 -0.69 -5.43
N LEU A 168 13.91 -0.10 -6.61
CA LEU A 168 13.79 1.34 -6.79
C LEU A 168 12.72 1.62 -7.86
N THR A 169 11.96 2.70 -7.65
CA THR A 169 11.01 3.21 -8.63
C THR A 169 11.17 4.71 -8.74
N SER A 170 11.39 5.19 -9.96
CA SER A 170 11.37 6.60 -10.32
C SER A 170 10.37 6.81 -11.45
N ARG A 171 9.51 7.83 -11.32
CA ARG A 171 8.53 8.19 -12.35
C ARG A 171 8.20 9.67 -12.26
N ASP A 172 8.20 10.34 -13.41
CA ASP A 172 7.67 11.71 -13.51
C ASP A 172 6.17 11.75 -13.22
N GLY A 173 5.69 12.89 -12.77
CA GLY A 173 4.26 13.11 -12.55
C GLY A 173 3.44 13.02 -13.84
N PHE A 174 2.24 12.47 -13.75
CA PHE A 174 1.30 12.39 -14.87
C PHE A 174 0.40 13.62 -14.97
N ASP A 175 0.19 14.37 -13.91
CA ASP A 175 -0.51 15.64 -13.89
C ASP A 175 0.45 16.80 -14.11
N TYR A 176 -0.04 17.87 -14.77
CA TYR A 176 0.73 19.08 -14.99
C TYR A 176 0.12 20.25 -14.23
N ASN A 177 0.86 20.81 -13.30
CA ASN A 177 0.47 21.99 -12.55
C ASN A 177 0.79 23.25 -13.39
N THR A 178 -0.26 23.90 -13.90
CA THR A 178 -0.11 25.08 -14.77
C THR A 178 0.39 26.32 -14.04
N PHE A 179 0.26 26.38 -12.73
CA PHE A 179 0.75 27.49 -11.93
C PHE A 179 2.27 27.37 -11.67
N THR A 180 2.70 26.18 -11.23
CA THR A 180 4.12 25.94 -10.93
C THR A 180 4.94 25.53 -12.16
N GLN A 181 4.28 25.31 -13.31
CA GLN A 181 4.89 24.85 -14.57
C GLN A 181 5.66 23.52 -14.39
N ARG A 182 5.17 22.64 -13.50
CA ARG A 182 5.83 21.37 -13.18
C ARG A 182 4.83 20.22 -13.24
N ARG A 183 5.35 19.05 -13.56
CA ARG A 183 4.59 17.82 -13.38
C ARG A 183 4.52 17.49 -11.90
N VAL A 184 3.34 16.98 -11.46
CA VAL A 184 3.06 16.55 -10.10
C VAL A 184 2.49 15.13 -10.13
N ASN A 185 2.42 14.47 -8.98
CA ASN A 185 2.12 13.05 -8.84
C ASN A 185 3.23 12.14 -9.38
N GLY A 186 4.47 12.62 -9.31
CA GLY A 186 5.66 11.81 -9.49
C GLY A 186 5.82 10.79 -8.36
N ARG A 187 6.74 9.88 -8.53
CA ARG A 187 7.07 8.90 -7.52
C ARG A 187 8.57 8.63 -7.53
N GLN A 188 9.18 8.73 -6.36
CA GLN A 188 10.56 8.34 -6.13
C GLN A 188 10.62 7.55 -4.84
N LEU A 189 10.98 6.30 -4.95
CA LEU A 189 11.11 5.43 -3.79
C LEU A 189 12.20 4.39 -4.02
N TRP A 190 12.79 3.95 -2.92
CA TRP A 190 13.69 2.81 -2.91
C TRP A 190 13.49 2.01 -1.63
N SER A 191 13.74 0.73 -1.74
CA SER A 191 13.59 -0.22 -0.64
C SER A 191 14.73 -1.21 -0.66
N THR A 192 15.19 -1.60 0.53
CA THR A 192 16.18 -2.66 0.70
C THR A 192 15.76 -3.61 1.79
N ARG A 193 16.10 -4.88 1.62
CA ARG A 193 15.89 -5.93 2.62
C ARG A 193 17.12 -6.79 2.75
N LEU A 194 17.54 -7.03 3.97
CA LEU A 194 18.55 -8.00 4.32
C LEU A 194 17.92 -9.04 5.22
N SER A 195 18.04 -10.30 4.84
CA SER A 195 17.49 -11.44 5.55
C SER A 195 18.60 -12.44 5.85
N MET A 196 18.54 -13.05 7.03
CA MET A 196 19.43 -14.12 7.47
C MET A 196 18.58 -15.29 7.94
N GLN A 197 18.97 -16.47 7.56
CA GLN A 197 18.45 -17.72 8.10
C GLN A 197 19.59 -18.54 8.67
N TRP A 198 19.50 -18.90 9.93
CA TRP A 198 20.47 -19.74 10.61
C TRP A 198 19.78 -20.94 11.27
N LYS A 199 20.27 -22.14 10.94
CA LYS A 199 19.79 -23.43 11.44
C LYS A 199 20.89 -24.12 12.26
N PRO A 200 21.17 -23.67 13.50
CA PRO A 200 22.25 -24.24 14.31
C PRO A 200 22.02 -25.70 14.70
N SER A 201 20.78 -26.19 14.62
CA SER A 201 20.42 -27.58 14.80
C SER A 201 19.08 -27.88 14.09
N ASP A 202 18.74 -29.16 13.95
CA ASP A 202 17.46 -29.60 13.33
C ASP A 202 16.22 -29.10 14.08
N ARG A 203 16.38 -28.68 15.34
CA ARG A 203 15.26 -28.22 16.18
C ARG A 203 15.18 -26.69 16.30
N LEU A 204 16.17 -25.97 15.80
CA LEU A 204 16.23 -24.51 15.94
C LEU A 204 16.49 -23.86 14.60
N LYS A 205 15.57 -22.99 14.20
CA LYS A 205 15.66 -22.14 13.01
C LYS A 205 15.47 -20.69 13.42
N ILE A 206 16.45 -19.86 13.14
CA ILE A 206 16.45 -18.43 13.45
C ILE A 206 16.38 -17.68 12.14
N ASN A 207 15.40 -16.79 12.01
CA ASN A 207 15.28 -15.86 10.89
C ASN A 207 15.39 -14.44 11.43
N ALA A 208 16.23 -13.63 10.80
CA ALA A 208 16.32 -12.20 11.05
C ALA A 208 16.05 -11.45 9.73
N ILE A 209 15.24 -10.42 9.78
CA ILE A 209 14.91 -9.58 8.62
C ILE A 209 15.09 -8.13 9.05
N TRP A 210 15.87 -7.40 8.26
CA TRP A 210 15.94 -5.94 8.31
C TRP A 210 15.44 -5.38 6.98
N GLN A 211 14.57 -4.37 7.04
CA GLN A 211 14.05 -3.70 5.87
C GLN A 211 14.09 -2.20 6.07
N HIS A 212 14.52 -1.50 5.03
CA HIS A 212 14.46 -0.05 4.93
C HIS A 212 13.63 0.36 3.74
N PHE A 213 12.88 1.45 3.88
CA PHE A 213 12.03 2.03 2.86
C PHE A 213 12.11 3.54 2.97
N ASP A 214 12.33 4.18 1.84
CA ASP A 214 12.35 5.64 1.73
C ASP A 214 11.53 6.07 0.51
N GLU A 215 10.68 7.07 0.67
CA GLU A 215 9.86 7.63 -0.37
C GLU A 215 9.88 9.16 -0.28
N ASP A 216 10.36 9.80 -1.35
CA ASP A 216 10.31 11.25 -1.55
C ASP A 216 9.51 11.53 -2.83
N ASP A 217 8.27 12.01 -2.69
CA ASP A 217 7.41 12.27 -3.81
C ASP A 217 6.52 13.51 -3.63
N ASP A 218 6.03 14.02 -4.75
CA ASP A 218 5.15 15.18 -4.83
C ASP A 218 3.69 14.80 -5.12
N ARG A 219 3.25 13.60 -4.72
CA ARG A 219 1.88 13.15 -4.96
C ARG A 219 0.86 14.07 -4.32
N SER A 220 0.02 14.68 -5.16
CA SER A 220 -1.16 15.39 -4.70
C SER A 220 -2.29 14.39 -4.40
N ARG A 221 -2.77 14.38 -3.17
CA ARG A 221 -3.85 13.51 -2.71
C ARG A 221 -5.21 14.17 -2.78
N THR A 222 -5.22 15.47 -2.94
CA THR A 222 -6.40 16.29 -3.11
C THR A 222 -6.36 16.97 -4.45
N GLY A 223 -7.35 16.72 -5.26
CA GLY A 223 -7.54 17.37 -6.56
C GLY A 223 -8.91 18.02 -6.63
N LYS A 224 -9.12 18.81 -7.66
CA LYS A 224 -10.44 19.34 -7.99
C LYS A 224 -11.40 18.20 -8.32
N GLN A 225 -12.47 18.09 -7.57
CA GLN A 225 -13.44 17.02 -7.73
C GLN A 225 -14.65 17.43 -8.58
N LEU A 226 -14.95 18.73 -8.66
CA LEU A 226 -16.09 19.26 -9.39
C LEU A 226 -15.66 20.29 -10.42
N CYS A 227 -16.12 20.14 -11.63
CA CYS A 227 -15.91 21.07 -12.73
C CYS A 227 -17.10 22.00 -12.99
N THR A 228 -18.17 21.86 -12.26
CA THR A 228 -19.36 22.72 -12.35
C THR A 228 -19.41 23.67 -11.16
N ARG A 229 -20.05 24.82 -11.37
CA ARG A 229 -20.37 25.72 -10.27
C ARG A 229 -21.16 24.94 -9.23
N ASP A 230 -20.84 25.12 -7.97
CA ASP A 230 -21.56 24.50 -6.87
C ASP A 230 -23.05 24.91 -6.94
N PRO A 231 -23.97 23.98 -7.19
CA PRO A 231 -25.41 24.27 -7.21
C PRO A 231 -26.01 24.34 -5.81
N GLY A 232 -25.17 24.33 -4.77
CA GLY A 232 -25.61 24.37 -3.38
C GLY A 232 -26.49 25.59 -3.09
N PRO A 233 -27.31 25.53 -2.03
CA PRO A 233 -28.23 26.60 -1.69
C PRO A 233 -27.49 27.90 -1.44
N ALA A 234 -28.06 29.00 -1.91
CA ALA A 234 -27.49 30.33 -1.69
C ALA A 234 -27.57 30.76 -0.22
N GLU A 235 -28.37 30.05 0.58
CA GLU A 235 -28.61 30.35 1.99
C GLU A 235 -28.76 29.05 2.80
N ILE A 236 -28.14 28.96 3.95
CA ILE A 236 -28.30 27.86 4.91
C ILE A 236 -28.63 28.48 6.28
N ASN A 237 -29.79 28.10 6.85
CA ASN A 237 -30.25 28.55 8.15
C ASN A 237 -30.28 30.08 8.28
N GLY A 238 -30.73 30.81 7.23
CA GLY A 238 -30.79 32.28 7.24
C GLY A 238 -29.44 32.98 6.98
N ILE A 239 -28.37 32.21 6.76
CA ILE A 239 -27.05 32.75 6.46
C ILE A 239 -26.79 32.60 4.96
N ARG A 240 -26.64 33.73 4.29
CA ARG A 240 -26.32 33.75 2.85
C ARG A 240 -24.88 33.23 2.63
N ILE A 241 -24.74 32.25 1.79
CA ILE A 241 -23.43 31.70 1.41
C ILE A 241 -22.92 32.48 0.19
N PRO A 242 -21.85 33.26 0.32
CA PRO A 242 -21.31 34.03 -0.82
C PRO A 242 -20.82 33.09 -1.92
N ASP A 243 -21.13 33.41 -3.16
CA ASP A 243 -20.72 32.59 -4.30
C ASP A 243 -19.28 32.85 -4.78
N GLY A 244 -18.50 33.61 -4.01
CA GLY A 244 -17.13 33.96 -4.33
C GLY A 244 -16.97 34.94 -5.48
N THR A 245 -18.07 35.35 -6.13
CA THR A 245 -18.05 36.24 -7.31
C THR A 245 -18.61 37.63 -7.00
N GLN A 246 -19.14 37.86 -5.80
CA GLN A 246 -19.64 39.18 -5.39
C GLN A 246 -18.60 39.96 -4.58
N PRO A 247 -18.24 41.16 -5.03
CA PRO A 247 -17.34 42.02 -4.23
C PRO A 247 -18.07 42.51 -2.97
N GLY A 248 -17.53 42.25 -1.82
CA GLY A 248 -17.73 43.10 -0.70
C GLY A 248 -18.21 42.54 0.62
N VAL A 249 -18.63 41.26 0.77
CA VAL A 249 -19.06 40.75 2.09
C VAL A 249 -18.79 39.25 2.25
N VAL A 250 -17.54 38.87 2.17
CA VAL A 250 -17.14 37.50 2.43
C VAL A 250 -16.21 37.50 3.64
N THR A 251 -16.60 36.77 4.68
CA THR A 251 -15.64 36.51 5.76
C THR A 251 -14.56 35.57 5.25
N PRO A 252 -13.30 35.73 5.68
CA PRO A 252 -12.19 34.87 5.20
C PRO A 252 -12.43 33.37 5.38
N LEU A 253 -13.29 33.00 6.32
CA LEU A 253 -13.66 31.61 6.60
C LEU A 253 -14.62 31.05 5.54
N GLU A 254 -15.57 31.84 5.06
CA GLU A 254 -16.58 31.44 4.06
C GLU A 254 -15.96 31.32 2.66
N GLU A 255 -15.08 32.23 2.30
CA GLU A 255 -14.28 32.17 1.08
C GLU A 255 -13.39 30.92 1.07
N ASN A 256 -12.78 30.61 2.20
CA ASN A 256 -11.96 29.40 2.35
C ASN A 256 -12.78 28.11 2.24
N LEU A 257 -14.02 28.08 2.71
CA LEU A 257 -14.88 26.90 2.60
C LEU A 257 -15.38 26.68 1.16
N ARG A 258 -15.85 27.71 0.48
CA ARG A 258 -16.27 27.59 -0.94
C ARG A 258 -15.10 27.34 -1.88
N GLY A 259 -13.97 27.97 -1.68
CA GLY A 259 -12.76 27.71 -2.43
C GLY A 259 -12.23 26.30 -2.25
N ARG A 260 -12.54 25.63 -1.15
CA ARG A 260 -12.18 24.23 -0.91
C ARG A 260 -13.13 23.23 -1.58
N PHE A 261 -14.42 23.53 -1.64
CA PHE A 261 -15.44 22.58 -2.11
C PHE A 261 -15.84 22.83 -3.56
N SER A 262 -15.80 24.06 -4.05
CA SER A 262 -16.10 24.43 -5.42
C SER A 262 -14.82 24.87 -6.17
N GLN A 263 -14.06 23.92 -6.63
CA GLN A 263 -12.76 24.21 -7.23
C GLN A 263 -12.81 24.62 -8.72
N GLY A 264 -13.99 24.85 -9.31
CA GLY A 264 -14.14 25.29 -10.71
C GLY A 264 -13.45 24.40 -11.75
N CYS A 265 -13.79 24.55 -13.01
CA CYS A 265 -13.28 23.72 -14.10
C CYS A 265 -11.87 24.07 -14.58
N ARG A 266 -11.28 25.16 -14.16
CA ARG A 266 -9.88 25.47 -14.48
C ARG A 266 -8.97 24.68 -13.56
N VAL A 267 -8.39 23.66 -14.13
CA VAL A 267 -7.39 22.84 -13.43
C VAL A 267 -6.12 23.64 -13.32
N HIS A 268 -5.93 24.29 -12.21
CA HIS A 268 -4.61 24.66 -11.74
C HIS A 268 -4.04 23.42 -11.00
N ARG A 269 -3.75 22.40 -11.77
CA ARG A 269 -3.04 21.21 -11.28
C ARG A 269 -1.57 21.42 -11.40
#